data_d63a942d824a24c4d86f6774585c1cf4
#
_entry.id   d63a942d824a24c4d86f6774585c1cf4
#
_cell.length_a   1.000
_cell.length_b   1.000
_cell.length_c   1.000
_cell.angle_alpha   90.00
_cell.angle_beta   90.00
_cell.angle_gamma   90.00
#
_symmetry.space_group_name_H-M   'P 1'
#
loop_
_entity.id
_entity.type
_entity.pdbx_description
1 polymer ?
#
loop_
_entity_poly.entity_id
_entity_poly.type
_entity_poly.pdbx_seq_one_letter_code
_entity_poly.pdbx_strand_id
1 'polypeptide(L)'
;MKQSKNKGLTLKNKFKLSLSNFMERKWRNLLIATATSIGFIGVLISFGLGNAIVGMINDSTDGGNIPSQIQISLSAKSAARGVLNADDEKFIRSQIKNDDIKYLESPFGMNMASLTFDGKTMDFSKDLPNYSQVISLYKNTKISTSRNDKDKISAGKPFTSADEEGLTLPMSFVKQYNEETGKKLRAKDFIGKEVSAQIVENTAEGTKVADIKTKIVRIVDDSEDAEESNSYMPAKQLESLLKENGFTKTVSYMLMELKDPAKTKEVT
;
A
#
# COMPACT_ATOMS: atom_id res chain seq x y z
N MET A 1 -76.39 -54.99 -4.33
CA MET A 1 -74.93 -54.71 -4.29
C MET A 1 -74.69 -53.38 -3.56
N LYS A 2 -74.16 -53.43 -2.32
CA LYS A 2 -73.79 -52.22 -1.56
C LYS A 2 -72.40 -51.77 -1.91
N GLN A 3 -72.25 -50.64 -2.54
CA GLN A 3 -70.96 -50.02 -2.74
C GLN A 3 -70.34 -49.60 -1.41
N SER A 4 -69.22 -50.21 -1.04
CA SER A 4 -68.37 -49.82 0.05
C SER A 4 -67.71 -48.46 -0.27
N LYS A 5 -68.11 -47.36 0.41
CA LYS A 5 -67.43 -46.08 0.35
C LYS A 5 -66.08 -46.22 1.04
N ASN A 6 -65.04 -46.30 0.25
CA ASN A 6 -63.68 -46.16 0.74
C ASN A 6 -63.52 -44.79 1.50
N LYS A 7 -63.60 -44.79 2.81
CA LYS A 7 -63.31 -43.64 3.66
C LYS A 7 -61.80 -43.44 3.60
N GLY A 8 -61.35 -42.49 2.82
CA GLY A 8 -59.95 -42.07 2.80
C GLY A 8 -59.45 -41.72 4.19
N LEU A 9 -58.21 -42.05 4.50
CA LEU A 9 -57.56 -41.73 5.78
C LEU A 9 -57.62 -40.23 6.08
N THR A 10 -58.11 -39.90 7.28
CA THR A 10 -58.11 -38.50 7.74
C THR A 10 -56.70 -37.91 7.80
N LEU A 11 -56.55 -36.61 7.62
CA LEU A 11 -55.27 -35.91 7.67
C LEU A 11 -54.44 -36.25 8.92
N LYS A 12 -55.13 -36.36 10.08
CA LYS A 12 -54.54 -36.76 11.38
C LYS A 12 -53.92 -38.17 11.31
N ASN A 13 -54.62 -39.11 10.67
CA ASN A 13 -54.13 -40.49 10.53
C ASN A 13 -52.99 -40.58 9.54
N LYS A 14 -53.03 -39.79 8.49
CA LYS A 14 -51.89 -39.69 7.51
C LYS A 14 -50.61 -39.15 8.20
N PHE A 15 -50.76 -38.13 9.01
CA PHE A 15 -49.64 -37.53 9.76
C PHE A 15 -49.07 -38.53 10.78
N LYS A 16 -49.96 -39.24 11.54
CA LYS A 16 -49.51 -40.25 12.54
C LYS A 16 -48.79 -41.41 11.87
N LEU A 17 -49.27 -41.86 10.70
CA LEU A 17 -48.63 -42.94 9.93
C LEU A 17 -47.25 -42.49 9.37
N SER A 18 -47.16 -41.25 8.87
CA SER A 18 -45.92 -40.66 8.40
C SER A 18 -44.87 -40.52 9.50
N LEU A 19 -45.31 -40.07 10.71
CA LEU A 19 -44.43 -39.95 11.85
C LEU A 19 -43.96 -41.32 12.37
N SER A 20 -44.88 -42.35 12.39
CA SER A 20 -44.48 -43.71 12.76
C SER A 20 -43.45 -44.28 11.81
N ASN A 21 -43.63 -44.15 10.50
CA ASN A 21 -42.69 -44.62 9.51
C ASN A 21 -41.34 -43.88 9.59
N PHE A 22 -41.36 -42.59 9.98
CA PHE A 22 -40.16 -41.82 10.21
C PHE A 22 -39.38 -42.36 11.44
N MET A 23 -40.08 -42.65 12.52
CA MET A 23 -39.51 -43.14 13.75
C MET A 23 -38.98 -44.60 13.65
N GLU A 24 -39.64 -45.44 12.86
CA GLU A 24 -39.15 -46.82 12.58
C GLU A 24 -37.80 -46.82 11.84
N ARG A 25 -37.55 -45.80 11.01
CA ARG A 25 -36.33 -45.70 10.25
C ARG A 25 -35.44 -44.57 10.72
N LYS A 26 -35.51 -44.21 11.99
CA LYS A 26 -34.84 -43.06 12.61
C LYS A 26 -33.37 -42.98 12.30
N TRP A 27 -32.65 -44.08 12.39
CA TRP A 27 -31.22 -44.12 12.15
C TRP A 27 -30.87 -43.85 10.68
N ARG A 28 -31.62 -44.39 9.75
CA ARG A 28 -31.43 -44.15 8.31
C ARG A 28 -31.75 -42.71 7.96
N ASN A 29 -32.80 -42.17 8.50
CA ASN A 29 -33.20 -40.79 8.25
C ASN A 29 -32.20 -39.81 8.90
N LEU A 30 -31.67 -40.13 10.07
CA LEU A 30 -30.62 -39.36 10.72
C LEU A 30 -29.34 -39.34 9.89
N LEU A 31 -28.91 -40.49 9.37
CA LEU A 31 -27.73 -40.59 8.49
C LEU A 31 -27.89 -39.75 7.21
N ILE A 32 -29.08 -39.83 6.57
CA ILE A 32 -29.33 -39.03 5.37
C ILE A 32 -29.30 -37.52 5.70
N ALA A 33 -29.97 -37.11 6.81
CA ALA A 33 -29.97 -35.72 7.23
C ALA A 33 -28.57 -35.21 7.54
N THR A 34 -27.76 -36.02 8.24
CA THR A 34 -26.37 -35.66 8.57
C THR A 34 -25.52 -35.56 7.31
N ALA A 35 -25.60 -36.52 6.38
CA ALA A 35 -24.87 -36.48 5.13
C ALA A 35 -25.24 -35.25 4.27
N THR A 36 -26.54 -34.94 4.19
CA THR A 36 -27.03 -33.75 3.49
C THR A 36 -26.55 -32.46 4.17
N SER A 37 -26.57 -32.40 5.50
CA SER A 37 -26.08 -31.23 6.25
C SER A 37 -24.58 -31.00 6.04
N ILE A 38 -23.77 -32.06 6.03
CA ILE A 38 -22.32 -31.96 5.75
C ILE A 38 -22.09 -31.42 4.35
N GLY A 39 -22.86 -31.90 3.36
CA GLY A 39 -22.80 -31.40 1.99
C GLY A 39 -23.14 -29.90 1.89
N PHE A 40 -24.21 -29.48 2.56
CA PHE A 40 -24.60 -28.06 2.63
C PHE A 40 -23.54 -27.18 3.33
N ILE A 41 -23.01 -27.65 4.44
CA ILE A 41 -21.95 -26.94 5.19
C ILE A 41 -20.70 -26.84 4.29
N GLY A 42 -20.32 -27.90 3.58
CA GLY A 42 -19.18 -27.86 2.65
C GLY A 42 -19.36 -26.82 1.56
N VAL A 43 -20.54 -26.73 0.96
CA VAL A 43 -20.87 -25.72 -0.05
C VAL A 43 -20.81 -24.30 0.56
N LEU A 44 -21.40 -24.08 1.72
CA LEU A 44 -21.39 -22.78 2.40
C LEU A 44 -19.96 -22.33 2.78
N ILE A 45 -19.13 -23.26 3.25
CA ILE A 45 -17.72 -22.97 3.55
C ILE A 45 -16.97 -22.63 2.27
N SER A 46 -17.20 -23.36 1.17
CA SER A 46 -16.56 -23.06 -0.12
C SER A 46 -16.93 -21.70 -0.67
N PHE A 47 -18.21 -21.31 -0.58
CA PHE A 47 -18.65 -19.97 -0.96
C PHE A 47 -18.09 -18.88 0.00
N GLY A 48 -18.10 -19.16 1.31
CA GLY A 48 -17.54 -18.26 2.31
C GLY A 48 -16.03 -18.01 2.12
N LEU A 49 -15.27 -19.09 1.87
CA LEU A 49 -13.84 -19.01 1.55
C LEU A 49 -13.60 -18.28 0.23
N GLY A 50 -14.37 -18.57 -0.81
CA GLY A 50 -14.29 -17.87 -2.10
C GLY A 50 -14.49 -16.35 -1.91
N ASN A 51 -15.53 -15.95 -1.21
CA ASN A 51 -15.80 -14.53 -0.92
C ASN A 51 -14.73 -13.91 -0.01
N ALA A 52 -14.21 -14.65 0.97
CA ALA A 52 -13.14 -14.17 1.84
C ALA A 52 -11.83 -13.97 1.07
N ILE A 53 -11.49 -14.88 0.15
CA ILE A 53 -10.31 -14.75 -0.71
C ILE A 53 -10.46 -13.57 -1.67
N VAL A 54 -11.64 -13.41 -2.29
CA VAL A 54 -11.93 -12.24 -3.13
C VAL A 54 -11.89 -10.96 -2.30
N GLY A 55 -12.42 -10.97 -1.08
CA GLY A 55 -12.31 -9.85 -0.15
C GLY A 55 -10.86 -9.53 0.21
N MET A 56 -10.06 -10.55 0.55
CA MET A 56 -8.63 -10.38 0.82
C MET A 56 -7.84 -9.84 -0.38
N ILE A 57 -8.14 -10.32 -1.59
CA ILE A 57 -7.53 -9.82 -2.82
C ILE A 57 -7.95 -8.36 -3.06
N ASN A 58 -9.23 -8.04 -2.87
CA ASN A 58 -9.74 -6.68 -3.01
C ASN A 58 -9.19 -5.74 -1.93
N ASP A 59 -9.05 -6.21 -0.70
CA ASP A 59 -8.46 -5.44 0.40
C ASP A 59 -6.94 -5.28 0.20
N SER A 60 -6.29 -6.26 -0.41
CA SER A 60 -4.86 -6.20 -0.78
C SER A 60 -4.59 -5.32 -2.00
N THR A 61 -5.63 -5.09 -2.83
CA THR A 61 -5.59 -4.24 -4.02
C THR A 61 -6.38 -2.94 -3.87
N ASP A 62 -6.29 -2.25 -2.73
CA ASP A 62 -7.00 -0.98 -2.47
C ASP A 62 -8.54 -1.06 -2.40
N GLY A 63 -9.06 -1.87 -1.46
CA GLY A 63 -10.43 -1.66 -0.98
C GLY A 63 -11.53 -1.75 -2.03
N GLY A 64 -11.45 -2.72 -2.95
CA GLY A 64 -12.55 -3.05 -3.86
C GLY A 64 -12.75 -2.10 -5.03
N ASN A 65 -11.89 -1.10 -5.21
CA ASN A 65 -11.80 -0.33 -6.43
C ASN A 65 -10.86 -1.06 -7.40
N ILE A 66 -11.26 -1.18 -8.66
CA ILE A 66 -10.32 -1.45 -9.75
C ILE A 66 -9.16 -0.49 -9.52
N PRO A 67 -7.90 -0.96 -9.42
CA PRO A 67 -6.80 -0.04 -9.18
C PRO A 67 -6.84 1.00 -10.30
N SER A 68 -7.25 2.22 -9.93
CA SER A 68 -7.22 3.34 -10.86
C SER A 68 -5.77 3.71 -11.18
N GLN A 69 -4.83 3.16 -10.40
CA GLN A 69 -3.40 3.40 -10.50
C GLN A 69 -2.70 2.25 -11.20
N ILE A 70 -2.00 2.56 -12.28
CA ILE A 70 -1.19 1.63 -13.06
C ILE A 70 0.28 1.88 -12.71
N GLN A 71 0.97 0.84 -12.28
CA GLN A 71 2.42 0.90 -12.12
C GLN A 71 3.09 0.46 -13.43
N ILE A 72 3.96 1.31 -13.96
CA ILE A 72 4.71 1.07 -15.18
C ILE A 72 6.17 0.84 -14.78
N SER A 73 6.72 -0.30 -15.14
CA SER A 73 8.11 -0.67 -14.89
C SER A 73 8.76 -1.24 -16.16
N LEU A 74 10.09 -1.36 -16.15
CA LEU A 74 10.79 -2.00 -17.25
C LEU A 74 10.39 -3.48 -17.37
N SER A 75 10.15 -3.94 -18.59
CA SER A 75 9.96 -5.37 -18.85
C SER A 75 11.23 -6.15 -18.58
N ALA A 76 11.11 -7.46 -18.33
CA ALA A 76 12.25 -8.35 -18.14
C ALA A 76 13.26 -8.29 -19.30
N LYS A 77 12.80 -8.04 -20.54
CA LYS A 77 13.67 -7.87 -21.71
C LYS A 77 14.48 -6.56 -21.68
N SER A 78 13.97 -5.53 -21.04
CA SER A 78 14.60 -4.21 -20.91
C SER A 78 15.27 -4.02 -19.55
N ALA A 79 15.22 -5.02 -18.67
CA ALA A 79 15.74 -4.96 -17.30
C ALA A 79 17.26 -4.70 -17.25
N ALA A 80 18.00 -5.04 -18.31
CA ALA A 80 19.44 -4.72 -18.42
C ALA A 80 19.74 -3.21 -18.35
N ARG A 81 18.75 -2.35 -18.68
CA ARG A 81 18.89 -0.89 -18.55
C ARG A 81 18.74 -0.41 -17.10
N GLY A 82 18.04 -1.18 -16.27
CA GLY A 82 17.88 -0.97 -14.83
C GLY A 82 16.90 0.11 -14.40
N VAL A 83 16.71 1.16 -15.21
CA VAL A 83 15.95 2.36 -14.85
C VAL A 83 15.11 2.91 -16.00
N LEU A 84 14.00 3.56 -15.66
CA LEU A 84 13.20 4.37 -16.58
C LEU A 84 13.85 5.76 -16.75
N ASN A 85 13.70 6.34 -17.92
CA ASN A 85 14.23 7.65 -18.24
C ASN A 85 13.15 8.60 -18.79
N ALA A 86 13.54 9.84 -19.10
CA ALA A 86 12.63 10.86 -19.62
C ALA A 86 12.01 10.50 -20.99
N ASP A 87 12.69 9.69 -21.80
CA ASP A 87 12.16 9.27 -23.10
C ASP A 87 11.08 8.19 -22.93
N ASP A 88 11.20 7.35 -21.89
CA ASP A 88 10.13 6.42 -21.52
C ASP A 88 8.87 7.17 -21.09
N GLU A 89 9.00 8.23 -20.30
CA GLU A 89 7.87 9.07 -19.92
C GLU A 89 7.23 9.73 -21.14
N LYS A 90 8.03 10.30 -22.05
CA LYS A 90 7.53 10.87 -23.32
C LYS A 90 6.83 9.82 -24.15
N PHE A 91 7.41 8.61 -24.27
CA PHE A 91 6.80 7.51 -25.01
C PHE A 91 5.43 7.14 -24.43
N ILE A 92 5.35 6.94 -23.11
CA ILE A 92 4.10 6.62 -22.41
C ILE A 92 3.05 7.71 -22.68
N ARG A 93 3.42 8.99 -22.52
CA ARG A 93 2.52 10.10 -22.81
C ARG A 93 2.08 10.17 -24.27
N SER A 94 2.90 9.71 -25.21
CA SER A 94 2.54 9.67 -26.65
C SER A 94 1.56 8.56 -26.99
N GLN A 95 1.55 7.47 -26.23
CA GLN A 95 0.65 6.33 -26.46
C GLN A 95 -0.74 6.52 -25.85
N ILE A 96 -0.85 7.37 -24.85
CA ILE A 96 -2.10 7.60 -24.12
C ILE A 96 -2.53 9.06 -24.38
N LYS A 97 -3.80 9.27 -24.70
CA LYS A 97 -4.32 10.63 -24.84
C LYS A 97 -4.15 11.37 -23.52
N ASN A 98 -3.50 12.52 -23.53
CA ASN A 98 -3.29 13.33 -22.32
C ASN A 98 -4.60 13.65 -21.57
N ASP A 99 -5.72 13.72 -22.29
CA ASP A 99 -7.04 13.93 -21.69
C ASP A 99 -7.53 12.75 -20.85
N ASP A 100 -7.03 11.54 -21.10
CA ASP A 100 -7.39 10.34 -20.34
C ASP A 100 -6.51 10.17 -19.07
N ILE A 101 -5.36 10.82 -19.01
CA ILE A 101 -4.46 10.75 -17.86
C ILE A 101 -4.90 11.77 -16.81
N LYS A 102 -5.13 11.30 -15.57
CA LYS A 102 -5.35 12.15 -14.40
C LYS A 102 -4.02 12.66 -13.86
N TYR A 103 -3.05 11.77 -13.69
CA TYR A 103 -1.66 12.10 -13.40
C TYR A 103 -0.71 11.00 -13.89
N LEU A 104 0.54 11.39 -14.10
CA LEU A 104 1.67 10.50 -14.31
C LEU A 104 2.83 11.01 -13.45
N GLU A 105 3.27 10.21 -12.50
CA GLU A 105 4.31 10.53 -11.53
C GLU A 105 5.45 9.50 -11.64
N SER A 106 6.66 9.95 -11.43
CA SER A 106 7.87 9.13 -11.53
C SER A 106 8.59 9.16 -10.18
N PRO A 107 8.12 8.39 -9.18
CA PRO A 107 8.75 8.36 -7.87
C PRO A 107 10.22 7.94 -7.96
N PHE A 108 11.05 8.62 -7.22
CA PHE A 108 12.48 8.32 -7.09
C PHE A 108 12.92 8.57 -5.66
N GLY A 109 14.00 7.95 -5.28
CA GLY A 109 14.56 8.09 -3.94
C GLY A 109 16.07 8.16 -3.98
N MET A 110 16.62 8.65 -2.87
CA MET A 110 18.07 8.70 -2.62
C MET A 110 18.38 8.11 -1.26
N ASN A 111 19.52 7.46 -1.15
CA ASN A 111 19.98 6.96 0.12
C ASN A 111 20.45 8.12 1.01
N MET A 112 20.07 8.09 2.27
CA MET A 112 20.49 9.04 3.29
C MET A 112 21.43 8.33 4.27
N ALA A 113 22.69 8.72 4.27
CA ALA A 113 23.71 8.12 5.13
C ALA A 113 23.60 8.63 6.57
N SER A 114 23.26 9.91 6.74
CA SER A 114 23.10 10.49 8.09
C SER A 114 22.13 11.67 8.08
N LEU A 115 21.63 11.99 9.28
CA LEU A 115 20.82 13.18 9.55
C LEU A 115 21.35 13.89 10.78
N THR A 116 21.70 15.15 10.64
CA THR A 116 22.15 15.99 11.75
C THR A 116 21.04 16.93 12.19
N PHE A 117 20.65 16.82 13.44
CA PHE A 117 19.63 17.66 14.08
C PHE A 117 20.14 18.16 15.44
N ASP A 118 20.06 19.46 15.67
CA ASP A 118 20.48 20.11 16.93
C ASP A 118 21.90 19.69 17.38
N GLY A 119 22.83 19.63 16.41
CA GLY A 119 24.24 19.26 16.62
C GLY A 119 24.49 17.76 16.84
N LYS A 120 23.46 16.93 16.89
CA LYS A 120 23.58 15.48 16.97
C LYS A 120 23.42 14.86 15.58
N THR A 121 24.42 14.11 15.14
CA THR A 121 24.36 13.33 13.92
C THR A 121 23.91 11.91 14.22
N MET A 122 22.89 11.47 13.53
CA MET A 122 22.39 10.11 13.50
C MET A 122 22.89 9.45 12.24
N ASP A 123 23.63 8.37 12.38
CA ASP A 123 24.32 7.66 11.29
C ASP A 123 23.51 6.42 10.91
N PHE A 124 22.97 6.42 9.69
CA PHE A 124 22.22 5.31 9.12
C PHE A 124 23.08 4.39 8.25
N SER A 125 24.34 4.72 8.05
CA SER A 125 25.25 3.93 7.20
C SER A 125 25.66 2.60 7.81
N LYS A 126 25.50 2.44 9.11
CA LYS A 126 25.89 1.24 9.87
C LYS A 126 24.87 0.11 9.79
N ASP A 127 23.62 0.42 9.48
CA ASP A 127 22.50 -0.52 9.48
C ASP A 127 22.22 -1.02 8.05
N LEU A 128 23.27 -1.43 7.32
CA LEU A 128 23.11 -2.09 6.02
C LEU A 128 22.34 -3.43 6.16
N PRO A 129 21.32 -3.69 5.35
CA PRO A 129 20.99 -3.11 4.05
C PRO A 129 19.93 -1.99 4.07
N ASN A 130 19.48 -1.54 5.23
CA ASN A 130 18.36 -0.61 5.39
C ASN A 130 18.84 0.84 5.53
N TYR A 131 19.48 1.41 4.48
CA TYR A 131 19.66 2.86 4.43
C TYR A 131 18.30 3.53 4.55
N SER A 132 18.19 4.52 5.43
CA SER A 132 17.07 5.42 5.37
C SER A 132 17.06 6.09 3.99
N GLN A 133 15.90 6.12 3.33
CA GLN A 133 15.76 6.75 2.04
C GLN A 133 15.00 8.06 2.15
N VAL A 134 15.37 9.02 1.31
CA VAL A 134 14.54 10.19 1.02
C VAL A 134 13.81 9.93 -0.29
N ILE A 135 12.50 9.79 -0.21
CA ILE A 135 11.64 9.50 -1.36
C ILE A 135 10.93 10.77 -1.82
N SER A 136 10.85 10.95 -3.12
CA SER A 136 10.14 12.07 -3.73
C SER A 136 8.64 12.02 -3.45
N LEU A 137 8.08 13.13 -2.94
CA LEU A 137 6.67 13.28 -2.66
C LEU A 137 5.99 14.10 -3.75
N TYR A 138 5.02 13.51 -4.43
CA TYR A 138 4.16 14.16 -5.40
C TYR A 138 2.80 14.48 -4.78
N LYS A 139 2.03 15.35 -5.45
CA LYS A 139 0.70 15.77 -4.98
C LYS A 139 -0.26 14.60 -4.74
N ASN A 140 -0.17 13.57 -5.56
CA ASN A 140 -1.05 12.40 -5.49
C ASN A 140 -0.38 11.19 -4.80
N THR A 141 0.90 11.31 -4.45
CA THR A 141 1.59 10.28 -3.67
C THR A 141 1.05 10.28 -2.25
N LYS A 142 0.54 9.15 -1.83
CA LYS A 142 0.16 8.96 -0.42
C LYS A 142 1.40 8.55 0.37
N ILE A 143 1.61 9.19 1.50
CA ILE A 143 2.59 8.73 2.49
C ILE A 143 1.89 7.60 3.24
N SER A 144 1.99 6.38 2.72
CA SER A 144 1.45 5.21 3.41
C SER A 144 2.51 4.66 4.35
N THR A 145 2.26 4.77 5.63
CA THR A 145 3.07 4.15 6.68
C THR A 145 2.35 2.93 7.25
N SER A 146 1.19 2.58 6.70
CA SER A 146 0.45 1.38 7.07
C SER A 146 -0.44 0.92 5.90
N ARG A 147 -0.81 -0.36 5.91
CA ARG A 147 -1.77 -0.98 4.98
C ARG A 147 -3.15 -0.29 4.94
N ASN A 148 -3.41 0.67 5.82
CA ASN A 148 -4.69 1.37 5.97
C ASN A 148 -4.76 2.72 5.24
N ASP A 149 -3.94 2.98 4.26
CA ASP A 149 -4.12 4.00 3.21
C ASP A 149 -4.38 5.46 3.67
N LYS A 150 -4.14 5.76 4.93
CA LYS A 150 -4.28 7.13 5.47
C LYS A 150 -2.94 7.61 5.99
N ASP A 151 -2.48 8.75 5.49
CA ASP A 151 -1.34 9.44 6.05
C ASP A 151 -1.57 9.71 7.54
N LYS A 152 -0.82 9.05 8.41
CA LYS A 152 -0.87 9.27 9.85
C LYS A 152 0.11 10.37 10.21
N ILE A 153 -0.33 11.61 10.21
CA ILE A 153 0.50 12.76 10.53
C ILE A 153 0.50 12.97 12.05
N SER A 154 1.65 12.78 12.67
CA SER A 154 1.86 13.02 14.12
C SER A 154 2.11 14.48 14.43
N ALA A 155 2.72 15.24 13.50
CA ALA A 155 2.92 16.68 13.60
C ALA A 155 3.15 17.29 12.22
N GLY A 156 2.82 18.58 12.09
CA GLY A 156 2.88 19.32 10.83
C GLY A 156 1.53 19.36 10.11
N LYS A 157 1.54 19.74 8.83
CA LYS A 157 0.34 19.84 8.00
C LYS A 157 0.40 18.81 6.87
N PRO A 158 -0.74 18.33 6.36
CA PRO A 158 -0.78 17.51 5.15
C PRO A 158 -0.07 18.18 3.98
N PHE A 159 0.52 17.37 3.10
CA PHE A 159 1.11 17.86 1.86
C PHE A 159 0.00 18.32 0.90
N THR A 160 0.05 19.57 0.49
CA THR A 160 -1.02 20.17 -0.32
C THR A 160 -0.54 20.71 -1.66
N SER A 161 0.75 21.01 -1.80
CA SER A 161 1.31 21.62 -2.99
C SER A 161 2.68 21.05 -3.34
N ALA A 162 2.93 20.87 -4.64
CA ALA A 162 4.25 20.48 -5.14
C ALA A 162 5.33 21.57 -4.96
N ASP A 163 4.92 22.78 -4.61
CA ASP A 163 5.82 23.92 -4.34
C ASP A 163 6.16 24.07 -2.84
N GLU A 164 5.67 23.18 -1.99
CA GLU A 164 6.13 23.10 -0.60
C GLU A 164 7.59 22.68 -0.56
N GLU A 165 8.32 23.20 0.43
CA GLU A 165 9.70 22.82 0.72
C GLU A 165 9.80 22.24 2.13
N GLY A 166 10.65 21.25 2.30
CA GLY A 166 10.95 20.67 3.59
C GLY A 166 11.02 19.15 3.59
N LEU A 167 11.43 18.62 4.72
CA LEU A 167 11.62 17.19 4.93
C LEU A 167 10.50 16.65 5.82
N THR A 168 9.90 15.55 5.42
CA THR A 168 9.03 14.73 6.26
C THR A 168 9.86 13.59 6.83
N LEU A 169 9.80 13.41 8.14
CA LEU A 169 10.52 12.35 8.85
C LEU A 169 9.55 11.36 9.49
N PRO A 170 9.96 10.09 9.65
CA PRO A 170 9.18 9.10 10.37
C PRO A 170 9.26 9.33 11.89
N MET A 171 8.28 8.82 12.64
CA MET A 171 8.26 8.88 14.11
C MET A 171 9.40 8.06 14.74
N SER A 172 9.86 7.01 14.07
CA SER A 172 11.05 6.24 14.48
C SER A 172 12.28 7.13 14.64
N PHE A 173 12.47 8.13 13.76
CA PHE A 173 13.54 9.12 13.93
C PHE A 173 13.43 9.89 15.24
N VAL A 174 12.24 10.34 15.60
CA VAL A 174 11.99 11.08 16.87
C VAL A 174 12.32 10.21 18.08
N LYS A 175 11.93 8.94 18.03
CA LYS A 175 12.21 7.96 19.10
C LYS A 175 13.70 7.74 19.23
N GLN A 176 14.38 7.42 18.13
CA GLN A 176 15.82 7.17 18.10
C GLN A 176 16.61 8.39 18.58
N TYR A 177 16.27 9.60 18.12
CA TYR A 177 16.92 10.83 18.57
C TYR A 177 16.79 11.02 20.09
N ASN A 178 15.59 10.79 20.64
CA ASN A 178 15.37 10.90 22.09
C ASN A 178 16.16 9.85 22.88
N GLU A 179 16.23 8.63 22.40
CA GLU A 179 17.01 7.54 23.02
C GLU A 179 18.50 7.87 23.03
N GLU A 180 19.06 8.31 21.91
CA GLU A 180 20.48 8.63 21.80
C GLU A 180 20.91 9.90 22.54
N THR A 181 19.99 10.84 22.74
CA THR A 181 20.30 12.13 23.41
C THR A 181 19.84 12.21 24.86
N GLY A 182 19.00 11.26 25.30
CA GLY A 182 18.33 11.32 26.59
C GLY A 182 17.25 12.41 26.71
N LYS A 183 16.93 13.10 25.57
CA LYS A 183 15.89 14.12 25.51
C LYS A 183 14.50 13.47 25.45
N LYS A 184 13.45 14.27 25.69
CA LYS A 184 12.04 13.85 25.62
C LYS A 184 11.25 14.80 24.73
N LEU A 185 11.74 15.01 23.50
CA LEU A 185 11.09 15.88 22.53
C LEU A 185 9.88 15.16 21.93
N ARG A 186 8.82 15.90 21.69
CA ARG A 186 7.62 15.41 20.98
C ARG A 186 7.75 15.71 19.50
N ALA A 187 7.01 15.03 18.65
CA ALA A 187 7.00 15.26 17.21
C ALA A 187 6.88 16.74 16.81
N LYS A 188 6.01 17.50 17.49
CA LYS A 188 5.82 18.93 17.24
C LYS A 188 7.05 19.81 17.51
N ASP A 189 7.94 19.36 18.39
CA ASP A 189 9.11 20.14 18.80
C ASP A 189 10.20 20.13 17.70
N PHE A 190 10.06 19.25 16.70
CA PHE A 190 10.91 19.16 15.51
C PHE A 190 10.43 20.06 14.37
N ILE A 191 9.14 20.39 14.29
CA ILE A 191 8.56 21.14 13.17
C ILE A 191 9.17 22.53 13.04
N GLY A 192 9.56 22.89 11.81
CA GLY A 192 10.19 24.17 11.48
C GLY A 192 11.67 24.26 11.82
N LYS A 193 12.24 23.24 12.45
CA LYS A 193 13.68 23.20 12.76
C LYS A 193 14.51 22.81 11.55
N GLU A 194 15.71 23.37 11.47
CA GLU A 194 16.68 23.00 10.44
C GLU A 194 17.29 21.63 10.72
N VAL A 195 17.57 20.93 9.65
CA VAL A 195 18.21 19.62 9.63
C VAL A 195 19.17 19.56 8.44
N SER A 196 20.30 18.87 8.60
CA SER A 196 21.23 18.56 7.52
C SER A 196 21.19 17.07 7.26
N ALA A 197 20.75 16.69 6.05
CA ALA A 197 20.74 15.31 5.58
C ALA A 197 21.94 15.05 4.67
N GLN A 198 22.71 14.00 4.94
CA GLN A 198 23.77 13.57 4.07
C GLN A 198 23.24 12.54 3.09
N ILE A 199 23.12 12.93 1.83
CA ILE A 199 22.64 12.08 0.73
C ILE A 199 23.83 11.44 0.02
N VAL A 200 23.67 10.17 -0.38
CA VAL A 200 24.73 9.40 -1.03
C VAL A 200 24.24 8.72 -2.29
N GLU A 201 25.08 8.69 -3.30
CA GLU A 201 24.89 7.93 -4.53
C GLU A 201 26.12 7.05 -4.76
N ASN A 202 25.91 5.74 -4.84
CA ASN A 202 26.95 4.80 -5.22
C ASN A 202 27.00 4.68 -6.75
N THR A 203 28.14 5.03 -7.34
CA THR A 203 28.38 4.92 -8.78
C THR A 203 29.54 3.96 -9.05
N ALA A 204 29.72 3.58 -10.31
CA ALA A 204 30.87 2.77 -10.69
C ALA A 204 32.23 3.47 -10.43
N GLU A 205 32.24 4.80 -10.34
CA GLU A 205 33.42 5.64 -10.12
C GLU A 205 33.68 5.92 -8.64
N GLY A 206 32.75 5.52 -7.76
CA GLY A 206 32.83 5.73 -6.31
C GLY A 206 31.53 6.26 -5.71
N THR A 207 31.60 6.67 -4.46
CA THR A 207 30.44 7.23 -3.74
C THR A 207 30.46 8.74 -3.82
N LYS A 208 29.41 9.33 -4.37
CA LYS A 208 29.13 10.78 -4.27
C LYS A 208 28.38 11.05 -2.98
N VAL A 209 28.71 12.17 -2.34
CA VAL A 209 28.12 12.60 -1.07
C VAL A 209 27.78 14.07 -1.15
N ALA A 210 26.61 14.46 -0.66
CA ALA A 210 26.23 15.86 -0.50
C ALA A 210 25.43 16.08 0.79
N ASP A 211 25.68 17.22 1.42
CA ASP A 211 24.92 17.66 2.60
C ASP A 211 23.80 18.62 2.17
N ILE A 212 22.58 18.23 2.45
CA ILE A 212 21.37 18.97 2.09
C ILE A 212 20.78 19.58 3.36
N LYS A 213 20.74 20.92 3.42
CA LYS A 213 20.08 21.64 4.51
C LYS A 213 18.64 21.93 4.17
N THR A 214 17.74 21.58 5.08
CA THR A 214 16.31 21.80 4.91
C THR A 214 15.63 21.93 6.26
N LYS A 215 14.31 22.17 6.26
CA LYS A 215 13.51 22.23 7.51
C LYS A 215 12.62 20.99 7.61
N ILE A 216 12.43 20.54 8.83
CA ILE A 216 11.45 19.50 9.11
C ILE A 216 10.05 20.13 9.09
N VAL A 217 9.18 19.70 8.18
CA VAL A 217 7.83 20.24 8.01
C VAL A 217 6.75 19.28 8.49
N ARG A 218 7.11 17.99 8.63
CA ARG A 218 6.14 16.95 8.98
C ARG A 218 6.82 15.78 9.67
N ILE A 219 6.11 15.20 10.64
CA ILE A 219 6.44 13.89 11.24
C ILE A 219 5.26 12.97 10.98
N VAL A 220 5.53 11.79 10.43
CA VAL A 220 4.52 10.76 10.15
C VAL A 220 4.69 9.56 11.07
N ASP A 221 3.59 8.90 11.40
CA ASP A 221 3.59 7.71 12.25
C ASP A 221 3.92 6.47 11.40
N ASP A 222 5.02 5.82 11.71
CA ASP A 222 5.52 4.60 11.07
C ASP A 222 5.50 3.39 12.03
N SER A 223 4.70 3.46 13.09
CA SER A 223 4.70 2.46 14.18
C SER A 223 4.27 1.05 13.75
N GLU A 224 3.58 0.92 12.64
CA GLU A 224 3.09 -0.36 12.12
C GLU A 224 4.03 -0.98 11.07
N ASP A 225 4.91 -0.17 10.45
CA ASP A 225 5.81 -0.58 9.37
C ASP A 225 7.27 -0.11 9.64
N ALA A 226 7.76 -0.39 10.84
CA ALA A 226 9.09 0.05 11.28
C ALA A 226 10.27 -0.42 10.39
N GLU A 227 10.03 -1.41 9.51
CA GLU A 227 11.04 -1.89 8.55
C GLU A 227 11.19 -0.99 7.32
N GLU A 228 10.24 -0.07 7.06
CA GLU A 228 10.23 0.84 5.91
C GLU A 228 10.17 2.32 6.33
N SER A 229 10.92 2.69 7.36
CA SER A 229 10.95 4.07 7.86
C SER A 229 11.62 5.03 6.89
N ASN A 230 10.92 5.42 5.85
CA ASN A 230 11.41 6.35 4.85
C ASN A 230 11.12 7.81 5.23
N SER A 231 12.02 8.69 4.80
CA SER A 231 11.81 10.13 4.81
C SER A 231 11.25 10.59 3.46
N TYR A 232 10.55 11.73 3.41
CA TYR A 232 9.97 12.22 2.16
C TYR A 232 10.29 13.69 1.95
N MET A 233 10.52 14.07 0.70
CA MET A 233 10.74 15.45 0.28
C MET A 233 9.91 15.75 -0.97
N PRO A 234 9.33 16.96 -1.11
CA PRO A 234 8.64 17.34 -2.34
C PRO A 234 9.50 17.06 -3.58
N ALA A 235 8.90 16.45 -4.61
CA ALA A 235 9.63 15.94 -5.77
C ALA A 235 10.43 17.04 -6.49
N LYS A 236 9.86 18.24 -6.64
CA LYS A 236 10.55 19.39 -7.23
C LYS A 236 11.81 19.79 -6.44
N GLN A 237 11.67 19.86 -5.11
CA GLN A 237 12.79 20.22 -4.24
C GLN A 237 13.89 19.16 -4.32
N LEU A 238 13.55 17.89 -4.20
CA LEU A 238 14.51 16.81 -4.27
C LEU A 238 15.22 16.78 -5.65
N GLU A 239 14.48 16.98 -6.74
CA GLU A 239 15.03 17.02 -8.09
C GLU A 239 16.02 18.20 -8.29
N SER A 240 15.70 19.39 -7.77
CA SER A 240 16.60 20.54 -7.80
C SER A 240 17.89 20.25 -7.02
N LEU A 241 17.78 19.70 -5.83
CA LEU A 241 18.92 19.34 -4.98
C LEU A 241 19.81 18.28 -5.63
N LEU A 242 19.22 17.27 -6.31
CA LEU A 242 20.00 16.27 -7.05
C LEU A 242 20.78 16.92 -8.18
N LYS A 243 20.12 17.77 -8.96
CA LYS A 243 20.75 18.47 -10.09
C LYS A 243 21.88 19.39 -9.63
N GLU A 244 21.68 20.18 -8.58
CA GLU A 244 22.67 21.09 -8.02
C GLU A 244 23.92 20.37 -7.52
N ASN A 245 23.76 19.14 -7.00
CA ASN A 245 24.85 18.34 -6.46
C ASN A 245 25.38 17.29 -7.45
N GLY A 246 24.91 17.29 -8.70
CA GLY A 246 25.38 16.38 -9.74
C GLY A 246 25.00 14.92 -9.53
N PHE A 247 23.94 14.65 -8.78
CA PHE A 247 23.37 13.31 -8.61
C PHE A 247 22.50 12.90 -9.80
N THR A 248 22.38 11.60 -10.01
CA THR A 248 21.55 11.04 -11.08
C THR A 248 20.16 10.71 -10.54
N LYS A 249 19.12 11.26 -11.17
CA LYS A 249 17.73 10.86 -10.88
C LYS A 249 17.49 9.46 -11.45
N THR A 250 17.27 8.49 -10.57
CA THR A 250 16.99 7.11 -10.94
C THR A 250 15.53 6.79 -10.66
N VAL A 251 14.78 6.42 -11.69
CA VAL A 251 13.35 6.07 -11.60
C VAL A 251 13.19 4.57 -11.86
N SER A 252 12.72 3.83 -10.88
CA SER A 252 12.50 2.39 -11.02
C SER A 252 11.13 2.06 -11.60
N TYR A 253 10.15 2.90 -11.36
CA TYR A 253 8.78 2.75 -11.85
C TYR A 253 8.09 4.11 -11.99
N MET A 254 7.04 4.15 -12.79
CA MET A 254 6.13 5.30 -12.90
C MET A 254 4.74 4.89 -12.41
N LEU A 255 4.03 5.82 -11.83
CA LEU A 255 2.63 5.66 -11.37
C LEU A 255 1.74 6.51 -12.26
N MET A 256 0.74 5.89 -12.86
CA MET A 256 -0.23 6.56 -13.70
C MET A 256 -1.63 6.28 -13.17
N GLU A 257 -2.47 7.30 -13.12
CA GLU A 257 -3.90 7.15 -12.88
C GLU A 257 -4.68 7.71 -14.07
N LEU A 258 -5.66 6.94 -14.54
CA LEU A 258 -6.58 7.36 -15.58
C LEU A 258 -7.77 8.09 -14.97
N LYS A 259 -8.34 9.08 -15.71
CA LYS A 259 -9.59 9.75 -15.31
C LYS A 259 -10.77 8.79 -15.30
N ASP A 260 -10.76 7.82 -16.20
CA ASP A 260 -11.76 6.75 -16.30
C ASP A 260 -11.09 5.40 -16.01
N PRO A 261 -11.33 4.81 -14.82
CA PRO A 261 -10.76 3.50 -14.46
C PRO A 261 -11.17 2.36 -15.40
N ALA A 262 -12.32 2.47 -16.08
CA ALA A 262 -12.77 1.43 -17.01
C ALA A 262 -11.83 1.25 -18.21
N LYS A 263 -11.09 2.31 -18.58
CA LYS A 263 -10.09 2.27 -19.66
C LYS A 263 -8.79 1.58 -19.28
N THR A 264 -8.59 1.22 -18.01
CA THR A 264 -7.36 0.56 -17.54
C THR A 264 -7.07 -0.73 -18.33
N LYS A 265 -8.11 -1.49 -18.66
CA LYS A 265 -7.98 -2.73 -19.45
C LYS A 265 -7.58 -2.53 -20.92
N GLU A 266 -7.73 -1.32 -21.45
CA GLU A 266 -7.38 -0.99 -22.83
C GLU A 266 -5.93 -0.52 -22.94
N VAL A 267 -5.33 -0.11 -21.82
CA VAL A 267 -4.00 0.49 -21.74
C VAL A 267 -2.93 -0.51 -21.26
N THR A 268 -3.35 -1.59 -20.61
CA THR A 268 -2.48 -2.69 -20.16
C THR A 268 -2.44 -3.84 -21.17
#